data_832400fdd0342886d286e6608e4cfbf9
#
_entry.id   832400fdd0342886d286e6608e4cfbf9
#
_cell.length_a   1.000
_cell.length_b   1.000
_cell.length_c   1.000
_cell.angle_alpha   90.00
_cell.angle_beta   90.00
_cell.angle_gamma   90.00
#
_symmetry.space_group_name_H-M   'P 1'
#
loop_
_entity.id
_entity.type
_entity.pdbx_description
1 polymer ?
#
loop_
_entity_poly.entity_id
_entity_poly.type
_entity_poly.pdbx_seq_one_letter_code
_entity_poly.pdbx_strand_id
1 'polypeptide(L)'
;AGDGAGSALQGGFVCYSKDAKVRMLGLPSETLQTRLGAVTETVARLMAEGARDRSGAAIAIAVTGVLGPSCDEDGNPVGLVDIACAV
;
A
#
# COMPACT_ATOMS: atom_id res chain seq x y z
N ALA A 1 -4.25 10.51 17.31
CA ALA A 1 -3.97 11.78 16.64
C ALA A 1 -4.33 12.94 17.55
N GLY A 2 -3.59 14.06 17.45
CA GLY A 2 -3.85 15.25 18.25
C GLY A 2 -4.90 16.15 17.63
N ASP A 3 -5.15 17.26 18.29
CA ASP A 3 -6.04 18.31 17.79
C ASP A 3 -5.54 18.82 16.44
N GLY A 4 -6.44 18.98 15.48
CA GLY A 4 -6.10 19.42 14.13
C GLY A 4 -5.71 18.31 13.17
N ALA A 5 -5.52 17.07 13.64
CA ALA A 5 -5.16 15.95 12.76
C ALA A 5 -6.22 15.72 11.69
N GLY A 6 -7.50 15.89 12.03
CA GLY A 6 -8.59 15.72 11.07
C GLY A 6 -8.56 16.71 9.92
N SER A 7 -8.06 17.94 10.14
CA SER A 7 -7.95 18.93 9.07
C SER A 7 -6.71 18.70 8.21
N ALA A 8 -5.69 18.01 8.71
CA ALA A 8 -4.48 17.69 7.97
C ALA A 8 -4.62 16.40 7.15
N LEU A 9 -5.50 15.49 7.57
CA LEU A 9 -5.67 14.19 6.92
C LEU A 9 -6.62 14.30 5.73
N GLN A 10 -6.15 13.95 4.54
CA GLN A 10 -6.97 13.96 3.32
C GLN A 10 -7.89 12.73 3.23
N GLY A 11 -7.41 11.58 3.66
CA GLY A 11 -8.17 10.35 3.55
C GLY A 11 -7.27 9.14 3.47
N GLY A 12 -7.84 8.02 3.06
CA GLY A 12 -7.10 6.78 2.94
C GLY A 12 -7.69 5.84 1.91
N PHE A 13 -6.89 4.87 1.50
CA PHE A 13 -7.29 3.79 0.60
C PHE A 13 -7.05 2.46 1.29
N VAL A 14 -8.06 1.61 1.27
CA VAL A 14 -7.92 0.25 1.78
C VAL A 14 -8.02 -0.69 0.58
N CYS A 15 -6.87 -1.25 0.18
CA CYS A 15 -6.74 -2.09 -1.00
C CYS A 15 -6.38 -3.50 -0.55
N TYR A 16 -7.37 -4.33 -0.34
CA TYR A 16 -7.18 -5.64 0.25
C TYR A 16 -6.64 -6.68 -0.74
N SER A 17 -6.92 -6.53 -2.02
CA SER A 17 -6.50 -7.47 -3.05
C SER A 17 -5.48 -6.84 -4.00
N LYS A 18 -4.78 -7.69 -4.77
CA LYS A 18 -3.91 -7.22 -5.85
C LYS A 18 -4.70 -6.42 -6.88
N ASP A 19 -5.90 -6.90 -7.22
CA ASP A 19 -6.78 -6.21 -8.16
C ASP A 19 -7.15 -4.80 -7.64
N ALA A 20 -7.47 -4.67 -6.37
CA ALA A 20 -7.78 -3.38 -5.77
C ALA A 20 -6.58 -2.42 -5.82
N LYS A 21 -5.37 -2.91 -5.63
CA LYS A 21 -4.17 -2.09 -5.75
C LYS A 21 -4.01 -1.53 -7.16
N VAL A 22 -4.29 -2.35 -8.16
CA VAL A 22 -4.26 -1.90 -9.56
C VAL A 22 -5.35 -0.87 -9.83
N ARG A 23 -6.58 -1.18 -9.46
CA ARG A 23 -7.75 -0.33 -9.78
C ARG A 23 -7.77 0.98 -9.01
N MET A 24 -7.51 0.91 -7.72
CA MET A 24 -7.65 2.07 -6.84
C MET A 24 -6.40 2.94 -6.79
N LEU A 25 -5.23 2.35 -6.88
CA LEU A 25 -3.96 3.06 -6.76
C LEU A 25 -3.14 3.10 -8.06
N GLY A 26 -3.62 2.42 -9.09
CA GLY A 26 -2.99 2.50 -10.41
C GLY A 26 -1.67 1.76 -10.55
N LEU A 27 -1.41 0.76 -9.70
CA LEU A 27 -0.20 -0.03 -9.85
C LEU A 27 -0.23 -0.80 -11.17
N PRO A 28 0.90 -0.86 -11.89
CA PRO A 28 1.01 -1.78 -13.00
C PRO A 28 0.85 -3.22 -12.50
N SER A 29 -0.02 -4.00 -13.14
CA SER A 29 -0.33 -5.35 -12.67
C SER A 29 0.89 -6.27 -12.59
N GLU A 30 1.85 -6.09 -13.48
CA GLU A 30 3.07 -6.88 -13.50
C GLU A 30 3.92 -6.70 -12.25
N THR A 31 3.80 -5.59 -11.53
CA THR A 31 4.56 -5.40 -10.29
C THR A 31 4.07 -6.30 -9.16
N LEU A 32 2.86 -6.80 -9.27
CA LEU A 32 2.23 -7.70 -8.30
C LEU A 32 2.38 -9.17 -8.68
N GLN A 33 2.84 -9.45 -9.90
CA GLN A 33 2.97 -10.80 -10.45
C GLN A 33 4.36 -11.38 -10.29
N THR A 34 5.19 -10.76 -9.47
CA THR A 34 6.53 -11.27 -9.15
C THR A 34 6.42 -12.41 -8.14
N ARG A 35 7.52 -13.14 -7.93
CA ARG A 35 7.57 -14.22 -6.96
C ARG A 35 7.23 -13.75 -5.54
N LEU A 36 7.55 -12.49 -5.21
CA LEU A 36 7.30 -11.92 -3.89
C LEU A 36 5.89 -11.34 -3.75
N GLY A 37 5.15 -11.20 -4.85
CA GLY A 37 3.77 -10.77 -4.83
C GLY A 37 3.58 -9.31 -4.39
N ALA A 38 2.62 -9.08 -3.51
CA ALA A 38 2.20 -7.74 -3.12
C ALA A 38 3.00 -7.14 -1.96
N VAL A 39 3.75 -7.96 -1.20
CA VAL A 39 4.44 -7.48 0.00
C VAL A 39 5.91 -7.24 -0.32
N THR A 40 6.20 -6.12 -0.97
CA THR A 40 7.54 -5.71 -1.37
C THR A 40 7.71 -4.20 -1.21
N GLU A 41 8.96 -3.74 -1.14
CA GLU A 41 9.25 -2.30 -1.11
C GLU A 41 8.74 -1.59 -2.37
N THR A 42 8.90 -2.23 -3.53
CA THR A 42 8.43 -1.65 -4.80
C THR A 42 6.92 -1.44 -4.78
N VAL A 43 6.16 -2.44 -4.33
CA VAL A 43 4.71 -2.33 -4.24
C VAL A 43 4.31 -1.26 -3.23
N ALA A 44 4.94 -1.22 -2.06
CA ALA A 44 4.66 -0.19 -1.06
C ALA A 44 4.91 1.22 -1.61
N ARG A 45 6.03 1.41 -2.31
CA ARG A 45 6.36 2.70 -2.92
C ARG A 45 5.33 3.11 -3.97
N LEU A 46 4.96 2.20 -4.86
CA LEU A 46 3.97 2.48 -5.89
C LEU A 46 2.59 2.76 -5.31
N MET A 47 2.24 2.07 -4.22
CA MET A 47 1.00 2.36 -3.49
C MET A 47 1.01 3.78 -2.92
N ALA A 48 2.10 4.19 -2.31
CA ALA A 48 2.23 5.54 -1.75
C ALA A 48 2.16 6.61 -2.85
N GLU A 49 2.85 6.41 -3.96
CA GLU A 49 2.83 7.32 -5.11
C GLU A 49 1.41 7.40 -5.70
N GLY A 50 0.74 6.27 -5.88
CA GLY A 50 -0.63 6.24 -6.38
C GLY A 50 -1.62 6.93 -5.45
N ALA A 51 -1.49 6.72 -4.16
CA ALA A 51 -2.34 7.38 -3.17
C ALA A 51 -2.13 8.90 -3.19
N ARG A 52 -0.89 9.35 -3.26
CA ARG A 52 -0.55 10.76 -3.36
C ARG A 52 -1.16 11.39 -4.61
N ASP A 53 -0.99 10.74 -5.76
CA ASP A 53 -1.49 11.26 -7.03
C ASP A 53 -3.01 11.36 -7.05
N ARG A 54 -3.71 10.38 -6.48
CA ARG A 54 -5.17 10.35 -6.51
C ARG A 54 -5.82 11.21 -5.45
N SER A 55 -5.19 11.36 -4.30
CA SER A 55 -5.73 12.18 -3.21
C SER A 55 -5.40 13.66 -3.35
N GLY A 56 -4.35 13.99 -4.10
CA GLY A 56 -3.83 15.36 -4.14
C GLY A 56 -3.08 15.76 -2.87
N ALA A 57 -2.84 14.83 -1.95
CA ALA A 57 -2.12 15.12 -0.72
C ALA A 57 -0.63 15.40 -1.02
N ALA A 58 0.00 16.18 -0.17
CA ALA A 58 1.43 16.46 -0.30
C ALA A 58 2.28 15.25 0.07
N ILE A 59 1.80 14.43 1.00
CA ILE A 59 2.51 13.25 1.50
C ILE A 59 1.53 12.08 1.58
N ALA A 60 1.96 10.91 1.17
CA ALA A 60 1.22 9.67 1.34
C ALA A 60 2.11 8.59 1.93
N ILE A 61 1.53 7.77 2.79
CA ILE A 61 2.21 6.62 3.39
C ILE A 61 1.43 5.38 2.99
N ALA A 62 2.14 4.34 2.60
CA ALA A 62 1.54 3.06 2.26
C ALA A 62 2.16 1.94 3.10
N VAL A 63 1.32 0.99 3.45
CA VAL A 63 1.72 -0.20 4.19
C VAL A 63 1.17 -1.42 3.46
N THR A 64 2.03 -2.39 3.20
CA THR A 64 1.61 -3.69 2.70
C THR A 64 2.26 -4.76 3.58
N GLY A 65 1.48 -5.76 4.00
CA GLY A 65 1.98 -6.73 4.95
C GLY A 65 1.13 -7.97 5.05
N VAL A 66 1.64 -8.93 5.80
CA VAL A 66 0.97 -10.21 6.07
C VAL A 66 0.62 -10.28 7.56
N LEU A 67 -0.67 -10.18 7.87
CA LEU A 67 -1.15 -10.22 9.25
C LEU A 67 -1.34 -11.64 9.77
N GLY A 68 -1.59 -12.59 8.90
CA GLY A 68 -1.84 -13.96 9.28
C GLY A 68 -3.32 -14.29 9.40
N PRO A 69 -3.66 -15.44 10.00
CA PRO A 69 -2.81 -16.34 10.80
C PRO A 69 -1.83 -17.21 9.98
N SER A 70 -1.97 -17.27 8.66
CA SER A 70 -1.06 -18.02 7.80
C SER A 70 -0.34 -17.08 6.82
N CYS A 71 0.67 -17.59 6.12
CA CYS A 71 1.34 -16.83 5.06
C CYS A 71 0.33 -16.40 3.99
N ASP A 72 0.73 -15.40 3.19
CA ASP A 72 -0.13 -14.94 2.09
C ASP A 72 -0.12 -15.93 0.92
N GLU A 73 -0.84 -15.59 -0.16
CA GLU A 73 -0.95 -16.44 -1.36
C GLU A 73 0.39 -16.65 -2.07
N ASP A 74 1.36 -15.79 -1.84
CA ASP A 74 2.70 -15.86 -2.45
C ASP A 74 3.72 -16.52 -1.52
N GLY A 75 3.30 -17.01 -0.35
CA GLY A 75 4.18 -17.68 0.60
C GLY A 75 4.97 -16.75 1.49
N ASN A 76 4.69 -15.45 1.51
CA ASN A 76 5.37 -14.52 2.41
C ASN A 76 4.97 -14.80 3.87
N PRO A 77 5.92 -14.72 4.81
CA PRO A 77 5.63 -15.06 6.20
C PRO A 77 4.75 -14.03 6.90
N VAL A 78 4.01 -14.49 7.89
CA VAL A 78 3.27 -13.61 8.79
C VAL A 78 4.22 -12.64 9.47
N GLY A 79 3.83 -11.38 9.52
CA GLY A 79 4.65 -10.33 10.13
C GLY A 79 5.56 -9.60 9.16
N LEU A 80 5.67 -10.06 7.91
CA LEU A 80 6.39 -9.31 6.89
C LEU A 80 5.59 -8.05 6.54
N VAL A 81 6.22 -6.89 6.65
CA VAL A 81 5.57 -5.59 6.39
C VAL A 81 6.55 -4.68 5.65
N ASP A 82 6.05 -4.05 4.59
CA ASP A 82 6.78 -3.01 3.87
C ASP A 82 6.02 -1.70 3.98
N ILE A 83 6.74 -0.63 4.27
CA ILE A 83 6.18 0.71 4.45
C ILE A 83 6.94 1.66 3.53
N ALA A 84 6.21 2.53 2.86
CA ALA A 84 6.79 3.55 1.99
C ALA A 84 6.11 4.89 2.22
N CYS A 85 6.84 5.96 1.89
CA CYS A 85 6.34 7.33 1.97
C CYS A 85 6.64 8.01 0.65
N ALA A 86 5.63 8.66 0.07
CA ALA A 86 5.77 9.48 -1.13
C ALA A 86 5.58 10.96 -0.77
N VAL A 87 6.50 11.81 -1.23
CA VAL A 87 6.48 13.25 -0.99
C VAL A 87 6.61 14.04 -2.29
#